data_352d7de240dcc0348afbac4ddd4e9d6d
#
_entry.id   352d7de240dcc0348afbac4ddd4e9d6d
#
_cell.length_a   1.000
_cell.length_b   1.000
_cell.length_c   1.000
_cell.angle_alpha   90.00
_cell.angle_beta   90.00
_cell.angle_gamma   90.00
#
_symmetry.space_group_name_H-M   'P 1'
#
loop_
_entity.id
_entity.type
_entity.pdbx_description
1 polymer ?
#
loop_
_entity_poly.entity_id
_entity_poly.type
_entity_poly.pdbx_seq_one_letter_code
_entity_poly.pdbx_strand_id
1 'polypeptide(L)'
;GAEERIIQLETQLFEEVRDRVRAETHRLQATARAIATLDVLASLAETASKRNYVCPILHDGDEIEIKNWRHPIVEAMLGDEFVPNDAYLNNSTDRLLIVTGANMGGKSTILRQIALIQVLAQIGAFVPASSARLPIVDRVWTRVGASDDLASGRSTFMVEMTETASILHNA
;
A
#
# COMPACT_ATOMS: atom_id res chain seq x y z
N GLY A 1 33.17 -49.20 3.21
CA GLY A 1 34.42 -48.58 3.65
C GLY A 1 34.19 -47.45 4.65
N ALA A 2 35.28 -46.77 5.07
CA ALA A 2 35.16 -45.66 6.06
C ALA A 2 34.30 -44.49 5.56
N GLU A 3 34.38 -44.15 4.29
CA GLU A 3 33.57 -43.07 3.64
C GLU A 3 32.07 -43.35 3.67
N GLU A 4 31.67 -44.58 3.39
CA GLU A 4 30.24 -44.96 3.45
C GLU A 4 29.70 -44.85 4.87
N ARG A 5 30.52 -45.15 5.87
CA ARG A 5 30.11 -45.02 7.27
C ARG A 5 29.99 -43.55 7.70
N ILE A 6 30.83 -42.66 7.18
CA ILE A 6 30.74 -41.22 7.39
C ILE A 6 29.42 -40.70 6.81
N ILE A 7 29.11 -41.03 5.57
CA ILE A 7 27.86 -40.59 4.90
C ILE A 7 26.62 -41.10 5.65
N GLN A 8 26.65 -42.37 6.13
CA GLN A 8 25.54 -42.89 6.91
C GLN A 8 25.34 -42.16 8.23
N LEU A 9 26.42 -41.83 8.96
CA LEU A 9 26.36 -41.09 10.21
C LEU A 9 25.90 -39.64 9.98
N GLU A 10 26.39 -38.98 8.95
CA GLU A 10 25.95 -37.63 8.58
C GLU A 10 24.46 -37.60 8.25
N THR A 11 23.99 -38.58 7.46
CA THR A 11 22.56 -38.70 7.13
C THR A 11 21.72 -38.92 8.39
N GLN A 12 22.13 -39.81 9.26
CA GLN A 12 21.42 -40.07 10.50
C GLN A 12 21.36 -38.84 11.40
N LEU A 13 22.48 -38.16 11.60
CA LEU A 13 22.54 -36.92 12.41
C LEU A 13 21.69 -35.81 11.81
N PHE A 14 21.71 -35.66 10.49
CA PHE A 14 20.85 -34.68 9.81
C PHE A 14 19.37 -35.00 10.03
N GLU A 15 18.98 -36.25 9.90
CA GLU A 15 17.57 -36.65 10.12
C GLU A 15 17.13 -36.44 11.57
N GLU A 16 17.98 -36.75 12.53
CA GLU A 16 17.69 -36.51 13.95
C GLU A 16 17.48 -35.00 14.23
N VAL A 17 18.35 -34.14 13.70
CA VAL A 17 18.22 -32.69 13.86
C VAL A 17 16.96 -32.16 13.15
N ARG A 18 16.72 -32.63 11.92
CA ARG A 18 15.52 -32.28 11.14
C ARG A 18 14.24 -32.62 11.92
N ASP A 19 14.17 -33.83 12.47
CA ASP A 19 12.98 -34.31 13.16
C ASP A 19 12.75 -33.57 14.49
N ARG A 20 13.81 -33.18 15.20
CA ARG A 20 13.71 -32.28 16.36
C ARG A 20 13.14 -30.93 15.99
N VAL A 21 13.64 -30.32 14.92
CA VAL A 21 13.10 -29.03 14.42
C VAL A 21 11.64 -29.18 13.98
N ARG A 22 11.32 -30.30 13.30
CA ARG A 22 9.96 -30.61 12.85
C ARG A 22 8.97 -30.72 14.01
N ALA A 23 9.40 -31.34 15.12
CA ALA A 23 8.56 -31.45 16.32
C ALA A 23 8.18 -30.08 16.92
N GLU A 24 9.05 -29.08 16.76
CA GLU A 24 8.84 -27.72 17.27
C GLU A 24 8.23 -26.74 16.22
N THR A 25 7.86 -27.25 15.03
CA THR A 25 7.41 -26.41 13.91
C THR A 25 6.28 -25.44 14.30
N HIS A 26 5.25 -25.91 15.00
CA HIS A 26 4.12 -25.08 15.42
C HIS A 26 4.55 -23.92 16.32
N ARG A 27 5.46 -24.21 17.25
CA ARG A 27 5.97 -23.22 18.19
C ARG A 27 6.85 -22.19 17.48
N LEU A 28 7.73 -22.64 16.58
CA LEU A 28 8.56 -21.77 15.74
C LEU A 28 7.71 -20.87 14.86
N GLN A 29 6.69 -21.41 14.19
CA GLN A 29 5.77 -20.62 13.36
C GLN A 29 4.94 -19.63 14.16
N ALA A 30 4.47 -19.98 15.35
CA ALA A 30 3.73 -19.08 16.22
C ALA A 30 4.62 -17.90 16.66
N THR A 31 5.86 -18.18 17.07
CA THR A 31 6.83 -17.16 17.44
C THR A 31 7.18 -16.25 16.25
N ALA A 32 7.41 -16.82 15.08
CA ALA A 32 7.70 -16.07 13.87
C ALA A 32 6.54 -15.12 13.49
N ARG A 33 5.28 -15.58 13.58
CA ARG A 33 4.11 -14.71 13.35
C ARG A 33 4.02 -13.56 14.35
N ALA A 34 4.27 -13.84 15.62
CA ALA A 34 4.24 -12.80 16.67
C ALA A 34 5.32 -11.74 16.42
N ILE A 35 6.55 -12.17 16.10
CA ILE A 35 7.66 -11.27 15.77
C ILE A 35 7.33 -10.43 14.52
N ALA A 36 6.83 -11.06 13.45
CA ALA A 36 6.46 -10.38 12.22
C ALA A 36 5.38 -9.31 12.46
N THR A 37 4.37 -9.61 13.29
CA THR A 37 3.35 -8.62 13.66
C THR A 37 3.94 -7.44 14.41
N LEU A 38 4.81 -7.69 15.39
CA LEU A 38 5.48 -6.64 16.15
C LEU A 38 6.38 -5.78 15.27
N ASP A 39 7.11 -6.38 14.34
CA ASP A 39 7.99 -5.69 13.40
C ASP A 39 7.21 -4.73 12.49
N VAL A 40 6.09 -5.20 11.91
CA VAL A 40 5.20 -4.35 11.10
C VAL A 40 4.64 -3.19 11.91
N LEU A 41 4.11 -3.45 13.11
CA LEU A 41 3.55 -2.40 13.96
C LEU A 41 4.61 -1.38 14.40
N ALA A 42 5.80 -1.84 14.73
CA ALA A 42 6.93 -0.97 15.10
C ALA A 42 7.36 -0.09 13.90
N SER A 43 7.49 -0.65 12.71
CA SER A 43 7.83 0.08 11.48
C SER A 43 6.79 1.15 11.12
N LEU A 44 5.50 0.82 11.23
CA LEU A 44 4.41 1.77 10.98
C LEU A 44 4.41 2.89 12.02
N ALA A 45 4.58 2.56 13.30
CA ALA A 45 4.63 3.54 14.39
C ALA A 45 5.86 4.47 14.26
N GLU A 46 7.02 3.93 13.92
CA GLU A 46 8.24 4.71 13.71
C GLU A 46 8.08 5.69 12.54
N THR A 47 7.51 5.22 11.43
CA THR A 47 7.23 6.05 10.25
C THR A 47 6.25 7.16 10.61
N ALA A 48 5.15 6.84 11.29
CA ALA A 48 4.14 7.81 11.72
C ALA A 48 4.74 8.89 12.62
N SER A 49 5.55 8.49 13.60
CA SER A 49 6.21 9.40 14.54
C SER A 49 7.22 10.32 13.84
N LYS A 50 8.10 9.76 12.98
CA LYS A 50 9.14 10.53 12.28
C LYS A 50 8.58 11.51 11.25
N ARG A 51 7.42 11.19 10.64
CA ARG A 51 6.84 11.97 9.54
C ARG A 51 5.58 12.75 9.93
N ASN A 52 5.25 12.81 11.21
CA ASN A 52 4.04 13.48 11.70
C ASN A 52 2.78 13.03 10.96
N TYR A 53 2.59 11.70 10.83
CA TYR A 53 1.37 11.13 10.30
C TYR A 53 0.30 11.06 11.39
N VAL A 54 -0.96 11.14 11.02
CA VAL A 54 -2.09 11.11 11.95
C VAL A 54 -2.89 9.82 11.81
N CYS A 55 -3.54 9.41 12.91
CA CYS A 55 -4.47 8.30 12.88
C CYS A 55 -5.73 8.70 12.11
N PRO A 56 -6.08 8.03 11.00
CA PRO A 56 -7.30 8.32 10.27
C PRO A 56 -8.53 7.81 11.03
N ILE A 57 -9.67 8.47 10.85
CA ILE A 57 -10.97 7.98 11.31
C ILE A 57 -11.60 7.20 10.16
N LEU A 58 -11.79 5.89 10.33
CA LEU A 58 -12.53 5.06 9.38
C LEU A 58 -14.02 4.99 9.78
N HIS A 59 -14.91 5.00 8.79
CA HIS A 59 -16.36 4.94 9.01
C HIS A 59 -17.09 4.21 7.86
N ASP A 60 -18.34 3.82 8.11
CA ASP A 60 -19.18 3.09 7.14
C ASP A 60 -19.97 4.02 6.20
N GLY A 61 -19.74 5.34 6.26
CA GLY A 61 -20.36 6.32 5.37
C GLY A 61 -19.66 6.40 4.02
N ASP A 62 -19.95 7.48 3.27
CA ASP A 62 -19.46 7.71 1.90
C ASP A 62 -18.56 8.95 1.76
N GLU A 63 -18.29 9.63 2.87
CA GLU A 63 -17.52 10.88 2.88
C GLU A 63 -16.02 10.63 2.94
N ILE A 64 -15.27 11.24 2.02
CA ILE A 64 -13.83 11.39 2.06
C ILE A 64 -13.52 12.82 2.46
N GLU A 65 -12.97 13.03 3.64
CA GLU A 65 -12.49 14.33 4.09
C GLU A 65 -11.04 14.23 4.54
N ILE A 66 -10.13 14.90 3.85
CA ILE A 66 -8.71 14.91 4.14
C ILE A 66 -8.20 16.35 4.16
N LYS A 67 -7.47 16.72 5.21
CA LYS A 67 -6.89 18.06 5.38
C LYS A 67 -5.39 18.02 5.35
N ASN A 68 -4.78 18.95 4.63
CA ASN A 68 -3.34 19.12 4.51
C ASN A 68 -2.62 17.80 4.21
N TRP A 69 -3.15 17.03 3.28
CA TRP A 69 -2.58 15.75 2.93
C TRP A 69 -1.34 15.88 2.04
N ARG A 70 -0.43 14.93 2.18
CA ARG A 70 0.88 14.94 1.53
C ARG A 70 1.12 13.62 0.82
N HIS A 71 1.87 13.65 -0.25
CA HIS A 71 2.25 12.41 -0.94
C HIS A 71 3.50 11.82 -0.27
N PRO A 72 3.45 10.62 0.35
CA PRO A 72 4.51 10.12 1.20
C PRO A 72 5.89 10.04 0.52
N ILE A 73 5.93 9.73 -0.78
CA ILE A 73 7.18 9.64 -1.55
C ILE A 73 7.65 11.03 -1.97
N VAL A 74 6.74 11.87 -2.49
CA VAL A 74 7.12 13.21 -2.98
C VAL A 74 7.51 14.11 -1.83
N GLU A 75 6.80 14.07 -0.70
CA GLU A 75 7.18 14.74 0.55
C GLU A 75 8.59 14.32 1.01
N ALA A 76 8.92 13.03 0.92
CA ALA A 76 10.24 12.54 1.29
C ALA A 76 11.37 13.10 0.40
N MET A 77 11.05 13.47 -0.85
CA MET A 77 12.01 14.02 -1.81
C MET A 77 12.12 15.55 -1.74
N LEU A 78 11.00 16.24 -1.53
CA LEU A 78 10.90 17.70 -1.55
C LEU A 78 11.01 18.34 -0.15
N GLY A 79 10.79 17.60 0.93
CA GLY A 79 10.76 18.14 2.28
C GLY A 79 9.74 19.26 2.45
N ASP A 80 10.17 20.37 3.00
CA ASP A 80 9.33 21.55 3.29
C ASP A 80 8.80 22.28 2.04
N GLU A 81 9.31 21.95 0.84
CA GLU A 81 8.80 22.53 -0.41
C GLU A 81 7.49 21.86 -0.89
N PHE A 82 7.08 20.76 -0.28
CA PHE A 82 5.82 20.09 -0.63
C PHE A 82 4.63 20.91 -0.16
N VAL A 83 3.74 21.28 -1.10
CA VAL A 83 2.50 21.99 -0.78
C VAL A 83 1.39 21.00 -0.47
N PRO A 84 0.89 20.94 0.78
CA PRO A 84 -0.23 20.07 1.14
C PRO A 84 -1.52 20.47 0.45
N ASN A 85 -2.44 19.52 0.30
CA ASN A 85 -3.73 19.75 -0.34
C ASN A 85 -4.88 19.31 0.58
N ASP A 86 -6.09 19.76 0.30
CA ASP A 86 -7.33 19.28 0.90
C ASP A 86 -8.12 18.48 -0.12
N ALA A 87 -8.90 17.52 0.34
CA ALA A 87 -9.86 16.81 -0.49
C ALA A 87 -11.17 16.57 0.27
N TYR A 88 -12.28 16.77 -0.42
CA TYR A 88 -13.61 16.43 0.04
C TYR A 88 -14.40 15.80 -1.10
N LEU A 89 -14.98 14.64 -0.86
CA LEU A 89 -15.83 13.90 -1.79
C LEU A 89 -16.94 13.19 -1.00
N ASN A 90 -18.11 13.06 -1.61
CA ASN A 90 -19.23 12.25 -1.10
C ASN A 90 -20.11 11.76 -2.25
N ASN A 91 -21.08 10.90 -1.98
CA ASN A 91 -21.97 10.35 -3.01
C ASN A 91 -23.20 11.23 -3.32
N SER A 92 -23.33 12.40 -2.71
CA SER A 92 -24.50 13.28 -2.89
C SER A 92 -24.19 14.57 -3.64
N THR A 93 -23.36 15.44 -3.09
CA THR A 93 -23.08 16.79 -3.60
C THR A 93 -21.75 16.90 -4.33
N ASP A 94 -20.71 16.24 -3.84
CA ASP A 94 -19.34 16.36 -4.30
C ASP A 94 -18.81 15.02 -4.84
N ARG A 95 -19.48 14.50 -5.87
CA ARG A 95 -19.22 13.16 -6.42
C ARG A 95 -18.03 13.11 -7.38
N LEU A 96 -17.62 14.24 -7.90
CA LEU A 96 -16.60 14.35 -8.94
C LEU A 96 -15.69 15.54 -8.67
N LEU A 97 -14.41 15.25 -8.54
CA LEU A 97 -13.36 16.27 -8.42
C LEU A 97 -12.60 16.40 -9.75
N ILE A 98 -12.70 17.57 -10.39
CA ILE A 98 -11.94 17.87 -11.60
C ILE A 98 -10.69 18.65 -11.23
N VAL A 99 -9.52 18.03 -11.40
CA VAL A 99 -8.22 18.65 -11.10
C VAL A 99 -7.62 19.22 -12.36
N THR A 100 -7.49 20.55 -12.42
CA THR A 100 -6.90 21.30 -13.54
C THR A 100 -5.59 21.97 -13.13
N GLY A 101 -4.80 22.42 -14.09
CA GLY A 101 -3.56 23.13 -13.84
C GLY A 101 -2.49 22.90 -14.91
N ALA A 102 -1.36 23.58 -14.79
CA ALA A 102 -0.23 23.46 -15.70
C ALA A 102 0.36 22.04 -15.72
N ASN A 103 1.07 21.70 -16.80
CA ASN A 103 1.88 20.49 -16.83
C ASN A 103 2.95 20.57 -15.75
N MET A 104 3.27 19.44 -15.11
CA MET A 104 4.14 19.34 -13.93
C MET A 104 3.60 20.03 -12.65
N GLY A 105 2.38 20.57 -12.67
CA GLY A 105 1.72 21.19 -11.50
C GLY A 105 1.13 20.20 -10.47
N GLY A 106 1.55 18.93 -10.47
CA GLY A 106 1.15 17.96 -9.45
C GLY A 106 -0.20 17.26 -9.66
N LYS A 107 -0.90 17.47 -10.79
CA LYS A 107 -2.22 16.85 -11.05
C LYS A 107 -2.24 15.32 -10.83
N SER A 108 -1.30 14.60 -11.44
CA SER A 108 -1.19 13.15 -11.30
C SER A 108 -0.75 12.74 -9.89
N THR A 109 -0.01 13.59 -9.20
CA THR A 109 0.40 13.39 -7.81
C THR A 109 -0.81 13.37 -6.89
N ILE A 110 -1.72 14.36 -7.04
CA ILE A 110 -2.97 14.43 -6.27
C ILE A 110 -3.83 13.19 -6.46
N LEU A 111 -4.02 12.73 -7.71
CA LEU A 111 -4.82 11.53 -7.98
C LEU A 111 -4.26 10.27 -7.31
N ARG A 112 -2.93 10.07 -7.42
CA ARG A 112 -2.25 8.92 -6.77
C ARG A 112 -2.30 9.01 -5.26
N GLN A 113 -2.21 10.18 -4.73
CA GLN A 113 -2.17 10.51 -3.32
C GLN A 113 -3.48 10.10 -2.63
N ILE A 114 -4.68 10.40 -3.21
CA ILE A 114 -5.99 9.97 -2.67
C ILE A 114 -6.06 8.44 -2.56
N ALA A 115 -5.66 7.73 -3.61
CA ALA A 115 -5.63 6.28 -3.62
C ALA A 115 -4.69 5.71 -2.54
N LEU A 116 -3.48 6.28 -2.41
CA LEU A 116 -2.50 5.83 -1.43
C LEU A 116 -2.96 6.04 0.02
N ILE A 117 -3.57 7.18 0.33
CA ILE A 117 -4.10 7.45 1.67
C ILE A 117 -5.20 6.45 2.03
N GLN A 118 -6.10 6.14 1.11
CA GLN A 118 -7.15 5.16 1.34
C GLN A 118 -6.56 3.78 1.65
N VAL A 119 -5.56 3.34 0.89
CA VAL A 119 -4.89 2.06 1.13
C VAL A 119 -4.15 2.08 2.47
N LEU A 120 -3.39 3.14 2.78
CA LEU A 120 -2.67 3.26 4.05
C LEU A 120 -3.63 3.19 5.25
N ALA A 121 -4.75 3.89 5.18
CA ALA A 121 -5.75 3.87 6.25
C ALA A 121 -6.33 2.46 6.48
N GLN A 122 -6.67 1.74 5.41
CA GLN A 122 -7.29 0.42 5.51
C GLN A 122 -6.32 -0.72 5.91
N ILE A 123 -5.03 -0.55 5.71
CA ILE A 123 -4.04 -1.50 6.27
C ILE A 123 -3.71 -1.21 7.75
N GLY A 124 -4.33 -0.20 8.36
CA GLY A 124 -4.12 0.17 9.74
C GLY A 124 -2.93 1.11 9.99
N ALA A 125 -2.39 1.71 8.94
CA ALA A 125 -1.32 2.70 9.05
C ALA A 125 -1.86 4.10 9.36
N PHE A 126 -1.05 4.94 9.99
CA PHE A 126 -1.28 6.38 10.06
C PHE A 126 -1.02 7.01 8.69
N VAL A 127 -1.65 8.15 8.42
CA VAL A 127 -1.67 8.78 7.09
C VAL A 127 -1.00 10.16 7.09
N PRO A 128 -0.37 10.56 5.97
CA PRO A 128 0.33 11.84 5.83
C PRO A 128 -0.66 13.00 5.64
N ALA A 129 -1.36 13.38 6.69
CA ALA A 129 -2.34 14.46 6.70
C ALA A 129 -2.35 15.16 8.06
N SER A 130 -3.03 16.31 8.19
CA SER A 130 -3.34 16.89 9.50
C SER A 130 -4.62 16.31 10.11
N SER A 131 -5.56 15.86 9.28
CA SER A 131 -6.70 15.03 9.65
C SER A 131 -7.18 14.25 8.45
N ALA A 132 -7.73 13.05 8.68
CA ALA A 132 -8.35 12.24 7.64
C ALA A 132 -9.56 11.50 8.20
N ARG A 133 -10.69 11.62 7.51
CA ARG A 133 -11.92 10.87 7.75
C ARG A 133 -12.27 10.15 6.45
N LEU A 134 -12.29 8.84 6.45
CA LEU A 134 -12.30 8.01 5.26
C LEU A 134 -13.33 6.89 5.36
N PRO A 135 -14.11 6.60 4.32
CA PRO A 135 -14.99 5.45 4.27
C PRO A 135 -14.18 4.15 4.16
N ILE A 136 -14.76 3.05 4.61
CA ILE A 136 -14.25 1.72 4.28
C ILE A 136 -14.72 1.39 2.86
N VAL A 137 -13.77 1.18 1.96
CA VAL A 137 -14.04 0.85 0.56
C VAL A 137 -13.55 -0.57 0.23
N ASP A 138 -14.26 -1.25 -0.64
CA ASP A 138 -13.90 -2.59 -1.12
C ASP A 138 -12.90 -2.55 -2.27
N ARG A 139 -12.84 -1.44 -3.02
CA ARG A 139 -11.99 -1.28 -4.19
C ARG A 139 -11.52 0.15 -4.38
N VAL A 140 -10.33 0.30 -4.94
CA VAL A 140 -9.78 1.56 -5.43
C VAL A 140 -9.40 1.37 -6.90
N TRP A 141 -10.12 2.04 -7.78
CA TRP A 141 -9.83 2.01 -9.20
C TRP A 141 -8.97 3.21 -9.60
N THR A 142 -7.92 2.96 -10.35
CA THR A 142 -7.04 4.03 -10.83
C THR A 142 -6.73 3.88 -12.31
N ARG A 143 -6.74 5.00 -13.02
CA ARG A 143 -6.22 5.13 -14.37
C ARG A 143 -5.31 6.36 -14.40
N VAL A 144 -4.01 6.17 -14.23
CA VAL A 144 -3.02 7.25 -14.15
C VAL A 144 -1.84 6.97 -15.08
N GLY A 145 -1.79 7.73 -16.16
CA GLY A 145 -0.73 7.64 -17.17
C GLY A 145 -0.94 6.51 -18.19
N ALA A 146 -0.42 6.68 -19.38
CA ALA A 146 -0.25 5.61 -20.35
C ALA A 146 1.15 5.00 -20.14
N SER A 147 1.24 3.71 -19.92
CA SER A 147 2.48 2.98 -20.22
C SER A 147 2.43 2.63 -21.70
N ASP A 148 3.41 3.12 -22.48
CA ASP A 148 3.59 2.64 -23.84
C ASP A 148 3.97 1.17 -23.75
N ASP A 149 2.98 0.30 -23.93
CA ASP A 149 3.25 -1.14 -24.10
C ASP A 149 3.60 -1.39 -25.56
N LEU A 150 4.81 -0.97 -25.92
CA LEU A 150 5.39 -1.18 -27.26
C LEU A 150 5.48 -2.67 -27.61
N ALA A 151 5.47 -3.56 -26.60
CA ALA A 151 5.58 -4.99 -26.81
C ALA A 151 4.26 -5.63 -27.29
N SER A 152 3.11 -5.06 -26.97
CA SER A 152 1.79 -5.59 -27.37
C SER A 152 1.26 -4.95 -28.66
N GLY A 153 1.91 -3.93 -29.21
CA GLY A 153 1.48 -3.23 -30.43
C GLY A 153 0.13 -2.52 -30.31
N ARG A 154 -0.39 -2.35 -29.10
CA ARG A 154 -1.65 -1.67 -28.84
C ARG A 154 -1.43 -0.17 -28.70
N SER A 155 -2.30 0.62 -29.36
CA SER A 155 -2.28 2.07 -29.19
C SER A 155 -2.61 2.42 -27.73
N THR A 156 -1.94 3.44 -27.17
CA THR A 156 -2.20 3.98 -25.83
C THR A 156 -3.68 4.28 -25.62
N PHE A 157 -4.37 4.78 -26.65
CA PHE A 157 -5.80 5.02 -26.62
C PHE A 157 -6.62 3.74 -26.40
N MET A 158 -6.28 2.62 -27.07
CA MET A 158 -7.00 1.35 -26.86
C MET A 158 -6.79 0.79 -25.47
N VAL A 159 -5.60 0.93 -24.92
CA VAL A 159 -5.31 0.55 -23.52
C VAL A 159 -6.16 1.39 -22.57
N GLU A 160 -6.18 2.70 -22.75
CA GLU A 160 -7.01 3.62 -21.96
C GLU A 160 -8.51 3.28 -22.00
N MET A 161 -9.03 3.03 -23.19
CA MET A 161 -10.45 2.69 -23.34
C MET A 161 -10.80 1.34 -22.71
N THR A 162 -9.91 0.36 -22.83
CA THR A 162 -10.12 -0.97 -22.23
C THR A 162 -10.09 -0.90 -20.71
N GLU A 163 -9.13 -0.17 -20.12
CA GLU A 163 -9.04 0.03 -18.67
C GLU A 163 -10.25 0.80 -18.15
N THR A 164 -10.66 1.89 -18.83
CA THR A 164 -11.84 2.66 -18.45
C THR A 164 -13.12 1.82 -18.53
N ALA A 165 -13.27 1.04 -19.59
CA ALA A 165 -14.42 0.13 -19.73
C ALA A 165 -14.44 -0.92 -18.61
N SER A 166 -13.26 -1.44 -18.22
CA SER A 166 -13.15 -2.38 -17.10
C SER A 166 -13.58 -1.74 -15.77
N ILE A 167 -13.19 -0.50 -15.52
CA ILE A 167 -13.62 0.25 -14.32
C ILE A 167 -15.14 0.41 -14.32
N LEU A 168 -15.71 0.92 -15.42
CA LEU A 168 -17.16 1.17 -15.52
C LEU A 168 -18.01 -0.11 -15.43
N HIS A 169 -17.44 -1.26 -15.79
CA HIS A 169 -18.15 -2.55 -15.72
C HIS A 169 -18.09 -3.19 -14.33
N ASN A 170 -17.07 -2.86 -13.53
CA ASN A 170 -16.80 -3.51 -12.24
C ASN A 170 -16.96 -2.56 -11.02
N ALA A 171 -17.22 -1.28 -11.23
CA ALA A 171 -17.43 -0.28 -10.17
C ALA A 171 -18.84 -0.33 -9.59
#